data_c7adf9d6210ed527b8766b9ebf683b3e
#
_entry.id   c7adf9d6210ed527b8766b9ebf683b3e
#
_cell.length_a   1.000
_cell.length_b   1.000
_cell.length_c   1.000
_cell.angle_alpha   90.00
_cell.angle_beta   90.00
_cell.angle_gamma   90.00
#
_symmetry.space_group_name_H-M   'P 1'
#
loop_
_entity.id
_entity.type
_entity.pdbx_description
1 polymer ?
#
loop_
_entity_poly.entity_id
_entity_poly.type
_entity_poly.pdbx_seq_one_letter_code
_entity_poly.pdbx_strand_id
1 'polypeptide(L)' 'MTVNGKPAEHFAGTLLEYLQRHGYREDCVVVERGGEIIVREQFSRVKLHADDELNILHFMGGG' A
#
# COMPACT_ATOMS: atom_id res chain seq x y z
N MET A 1 -0.59 3.11 11.87
CA MET A 1 -0.10 3.66 10.59
C MET A 1 -1.12 4.61 10.00
N THR A 2 -0.76 5.32 8.97
CA THR A 2 -1.72 6.16 8.26
C THR A 2 -1.79 5.73 6.81
N VAL A 3 -2.98 5.86 6.23
CA VAL A 3 -3.20 5.57 4.82
C VAL A 3 -3.95 6.76 4.24
N ASN A 4 -3.33 7.39 3.25
CA ASN A 4 -3.87 8.60 2.61
C ASN A 4 -4.20 9.68 3.64
N GLY A 5 -3.32 9.84 4.63
CA GLY A 5 -3.46 10.86 5.66
C GLY A 5 -4.44 10.54 6.77
N LYS A 6 -5.05 9.38 6.76
CA LYS A 6 -6.02 8.99 7.78
C LYS A 6 -5.47 7.87 8.65
N PRO A 7 -5.74 7.89 9.95
CA PRO A 7 -5.31 6.79 10.82
C PRO A 7 -5.89 5.46 10.36
N ALA A 8 -5.09 4.43 10.44
CA ALA A 8 -5.51 3.08 10.08
C ALA A 8 -4.88 2.11 11.07
N GLU A 9 -5.56 1.03 11.35
CA GLU A 9 -5.02 0.01 12.21
C GLU A 9 -3.81 -0.65 11.56
N HIS A 10 -2.83 -0.97 12.38
CA HIS A 10 -1.66 -1.66 11.88
C HIS A 10 -2.04 -3.03 11.36
N PHE A 11 -1.62 -3.33 10.15
CA PHE A 11 -1.83 -4.62 9.53
C PHE A 11 -0.54 -5.41 9.60
N ALA A 12 -0.55 -6.53 10.30
CA ALA A 12 0.65 -7.35 10.47
C ALA A 12 0.80 -8.24 9.24
N GLY A 13 1.52 -7.78 8.26
CA GLY A 13 1.73 -8.54 7.03
C GLY A 13 2.42 -7.70 5.99
N THR A 14 2.38 -8.16 4.76
CA THR A 14 3.02 -7.46 3.66
C THR A 14 2.07 -6.44 3.04
N LEU A 15 2.65 -5.51 2.29
CA LEU A 15 1.86 -4.54 1.55
C LEU A 15 0.89 -5.24 0.60
N LEU A 16 1.35 -6.27 -0.09
CA LEU A 16 0.48 -7.00 -1.02
C LEU A 16 -0.73 -7.58 -0.30
N GLU A 17 -0.51 -8.20 0.87
CA GLU A 17 -1.62 -8.75 1.65
C GLU A 17 -2.60 -7.68 2.07
N TYR A 18 -2.09 -6.51 2.46
CA TYR A 18 -2.94 -5.39 2.84
C TYR A 18 -3.80 -4.94 1.66
N LEU A 19 -3.18 -4.79 0.49
CA LEU A 19 -3.91 -4.36 -0.70
C LEU A 19 -5.01 -5.36 -1.06
N GLN A 20 -4.70 -6.65 -1.00
CA GLN A 20 -5.67 -7.68 -1.31
C GLN A 20 -6.82 -7.68 -0.29
N ARG A 21 -6.50 -7.51 0.98
CA ARG A 21 -7.50 -7.48 2.06
C ARG A 21 -8.50 -6.35 1.84
N HIS A 22 -8.04 -5.22 1.34
CA HIS A 22 -8.87 -4.04 1.17
C HIS A 22 -9.42 -3.89 -0.25
N GLY A 23 -9.29 -4.90 -1.07
CA GLY A 23 -9.90 -4.90 -2.39
C GLY A 23 -9.17 -4.08 -3.45
N TYR A 24 -7.95 -3.69 -3.20
CA TYR A 24 -7.14 -3.00 -4.21
C TYR A 24 -6.56 -4.01 -5.18
N ARG A 25 -6.50 -3.62 -6.44
CA ARG A 25 -5.79 -4.40 -7.45
C ARG A 25 -4.36 -3.90 -7.52
N GLU A 26 -3.40 -4.79 -7.37
CA GLU A 26 -1.99 -4.39 -7.35
C GLU A 26 -1.51 -3.76 -8.65
N ASP A 27 -2.20 -4.06 -9.76
CA ASP A 27 -1.85 -3.48 -11.04
C ASP A 27 -2.55 -2.15 -11.32
N CYS A 28 -3.33 -1.66 -10.37
CA CYS A 28 -4.08 -0.43 -10.52
C CYS A 28 -3.76 0.60 -9.44
N VAL A 29 -2.70 0.42 -8.70
CA VAL A 29 -2.34 1.34 -7.63
C VAL A 29 -0.87 1.73 -7.70
N VAL A 30 -0.60 2.94 -7.24
CA VAL A 30 0.75 3.40 -6.94
C VAL A 30 0.81 3.59 -5.43
N VAL A 31 1.83 3.05 -4.80
CA VAL A 31 1.96 3.13 -3.35
C VAL A 31 3.24 3.87 -3.00
N GLU A 32 3.10 4.85 -2.11
CA GLU A 32 4.24 5.55 -1.53
C GLU A 32 4.32 5.22 -0.05
N ARG A 33 5.52 5.09 0.45
CA ARG A 33 5.78 4.94 1.89
C ARG A 33 6.79 6.01 2.28
N GLY A 34 6.39 6.92 3.16
CA GLY A 34 7.28 7.99 3.60
C GLY A 34 7.81 8.83 2.47
N GLY A 35 7.03 9.02 1.42
CA GLY A 35 7.42 9.82 0.26
C GLY A 35 8.15 9.06 -0.83
N GLU A 36 8.43 7.77 -0.63
CA GLU A 36 9.11 6.97 -1.65
C GLU A 36 8.14 5.98 -2.29
N ILE A 37 8.22 5.90 -3.61
CA ILE A 37 7.35 4.96 -4.34
C ILE A 37 7.88 3.54 -4.14
N ILE A 38 6.97 2.64 -3.80
CA ILE A 38 7.27 1.22 -3.71
C ILE A 38 6.86 0.59 -5.03
N VAL A 39 7.82 -0.01 -5.73
CA VAL A 39 7.50 -0.65 -7.02
C VAL A 39 6.69 -1.93 -6.78
N ARG A 40 5.83 -2.24 -7.73
CA ARG A 40 4.90 -3.36 -7.59
C ARG A 40 5.61 -4.68 -7.29
N GLU A 41 6.77 -4.88 -7.87
CA GLU A 41 7.54 -6.10 -7.68
C GLU A 41 7.97 -6.32 -6.23
N GLN A 42 7.93 -5.27 -5.42
CA GLN A 42 8.30 -5.35 -4.02
C GLN A 42 7.09 -5.51 -3.09
N PHE A 43 5.89 -5.42 -3.60
CA PHE A 43 4.68 -5.46 -2.76
C PHE A 43 4.63 -6.70 -1.86
N SER A 44 5.05 -7.84 -2.38
CA SER A 44 5.00 -9.09 -1.62
C SER A 44 6.13 -9.21 -0.61
N ARG A 45 7.11 -8.33 -0.66
CA ARG A 45 8.28 -8.37 0.23
C ARG A 45 8.28 -7.26 1.27
N VAL A 46 7.52 -6.22 1.04
CA VAL A 46 7.49 -5.07 1.95
C VAL A 46 6.57 -5.39 3.11
N LYS A 47 7.11 -5.43 4.30
CA LYS A 47 6.31 -5.62 5.51
C LYS A 47 5.88 -4.27 6.05
N LEU A 48 4.65 -4.19 6.52
CA LEU A 48 4.11 -2.96 7.06
C LEU A 48 4.48 -2.84 8.53
N HIS A 49 4.68 -1.59 8.97
CA HIS A 49 5.04 -1.28 10.35
C HIS A 49 4.02 -0.34 10.95
N ALA A 50 3.98 -0.30 12.28
CA ALA A 50 2.96 0.46 12.99
C ALA A 50 3.05 1.96 12.73
N ASP A 51 4.24 2.47 12.39
CA ASP A 51 4.44 3.88 12.15
C ASP A 51 4.52 4.25 10.66
N ASP A 52 4.14 3.34 9.79
CA ASP A 52 4.18 3.62 8.36
C ASP A 52 3.18 4.69 7.96
N GLU A 53 3.61 5.51 7.01
CA GLU A 53 2.74 6.48 6.36
C GLU A 53 2.63 6.10 4.90
N LEU A 54 1.49 5.56 4.52
CA LEU A 54 1.25 5.07 3.16
C LEU A 54 0.34 6.02 2.41
N ASN A 55 0.65 6.24 1.15
CA ASN A 55 -0.28 6.87 0.22
C ASN A 55 -0.55 5.88 -0.89
N ILE A 56 -1.81 5.54 -1.06
CA ILE A 56 -2.24 4.59 -2.08
C ILE A 56 -3.08 5.36 -3.09
N LEU A 57 -2.55 5.46 -4.30
CA LEU A 57 -3.24 6.17 -5.38
C LEU A 57 -3.80 5.12 -6.33
N HIS A 58 -5.11 5.13 -6.46
CA HIS A 58 -5.79 4.19 -7.34
C HIS A 58 -6.03 4.88 -8.69
N PHE A 59 -5.65 4.24 -9.77
CA PHE A 59 -5.89 4.78 -11.09
C PHE A 59 -6.72 3.81 -11.91
N MET A 60 -7.41 4.35 -12.91
CA MET A 60 -8.18 3.52 -13.83
C MET A 60 -7.17 2.71 -14.62
N GLY A 61 -7.15 1.45 -14.37
CA GLY A 61 -6.20 0.57 -14.99
C GLY A 61 -6.28 0.66 -16.48
N GLY A 62 -5.23 1.13 -17.06
CA GLY A 62 -5.20 1.28 -18.49
C GLY A 62 -5.09 -0.06 -19.13
N GLY A 63 -5.53 -0.62 -19.20
CA GLY A 63 -5.31 -1.72 -19.76
C GLY A 63 -4.89 -2.61 -20.52
#